data_b1d78a9afa26e65d4f95a78061662df7
#
_entry.id   b1d78a9afa26e65d4f95a78061662df7
#
_cell.length_a   1.000
_cell.length_b   1.000
_cell.length_c   1.000
_cell.angle_alpha   90.00
_cell.angle_beta   90.00
_cell.angle_gamma   90.00
#
_symmetry.space_group_name_H-M   'P 1'
#
loop_
_entity.id
_entity.type
_entity.pdbx_description
1 polymer ?
#
loop_
_entity_poly.entity_id
_entity_poly.type
_entity_poly.pdbx_seq_one_letter_code
_entity_poly.pdbx_strand_id
1 'polypeptide(L)'
;MHTSNGTSCDLLLFHPGEEEPYAIIPFPESYKIGDVYSMIVYDLKSEDFEYAYRVDGPYDEQKGLLFDKTKVLLDPYAQAVAGQVAGQEVWGHKRTRTYHARVVRDSFDWGVQPQSTREMSDLIIYELHVRGFTNHSSSGVKHPGTFAGLKEKIPYLKELGADL
;
A
#
# COMPACT_ATOMS: atom_id res chain seq x y z
N MET A 1 12.47 -4.00 -7.71
CA MET A 1 12.40 -2.51 -7.77
C MET A 1 12.81 -2.03 -9.14
N HIS A 2 11.97 -1.25 -9.84
CA HIS A 2 12.28 -0.67 -11.16
C HIS A 2 12.75 0.78 -11.00
N THR A 3 13.85 1.16 -11.65
CA THR A 3 14.34 2.54 -11.72
C THR A 3 15.27 2.72 -12.91
N SER A 4 14.91 3.59 -13.86
CA SER A 4 15.67 3.80 -15.11
C SER A 4 16.99 4.54 -14.89
N ASN A 5 17.05 5.42 -13.90
CA ASN A 5 18.22 6.28 -13.66
C ASN A 5 18.87 6.03 -12.29
N GLY A 6 18.37 5.06 -11.52
CA GLY A 6 18.95 4.71 -10.22
C GLY A 6 20.30 4.04 -10.38
N THR A 7 21.28 4.48 -9.58
CA THR A 7 22.62 3.93 -9.54
C THR A 7 22.83 2.89 -8.47
N SER A 8 22.02 2.93 -7.41
CA SER A 8 21.97 1.90 -6.38
C SER A 8 20.58 1.80 -5.76
N CYS A 9 20.30 0.64 -5.18
CA CYS A 9 19.05 0.37 -4.47
C CYS A 9 19.36 -0.45 -3.22
N ASP A 10 18.76 -0.07 -2.10
CA ASP A 10 18.80 -0.82 -0.84
C ASP A 10 17.38 -1.27 -0.46
N LEU A 11 17.27 -2.51 0.01
CA LEU A 11 16.08 -3.00 0.72
C LEU A 11 16.26 -2.73 2.22
N LEU A 12 15.30 -2.06 2.82
CA LEU A 12 15.25 -1.82 4.25
C LEU A 12 14.21 -2.75 4.88
N LEU A 13 14.59 -3.41 5.95
CA LEU A 13 13.68 -4.27 6.72
C LEU A 13 13.48 -3.67 8.12
N PHE A 14 12.22 -3.61 8.53
CA PHE A 14 11.79 -3.04 9.81
C PHE A 14 11.01 -4.07 10.60
N HIS A 15 11.13 -4.06 11.93
CA HIS A 15 10.14 -4.75 12.74
C HIS A 15 8.79 -4.02 12.65
N PRO A 16 7.65 -4.75 12.75
CA PRO A 16 6.34 -4.14 12.63
C PRO A 16 6.14 -2.97 13.59
N GLY A 17 5.85 -1.80 13.02
CA GLY A 17 5.63 -0.55 13.77
C GLY A 17 6.87 0.22 14.17
N GLU A 18 8.09 -0.24 13.88
CA GLU A 18 9.33 0.48 14.13
C GLU A 18 9.71 1.40 12.96
N GLU A 19 10.39 2.50 13.24
CA GLU A 19 10.81 3.49 12.24
C GLU A 19 12.25 3.27 11.77
N GLU A 20 13.07 2.60 12.60
CA GLU A 20 14.47 2.31 12.28
C GLU A 20 14.59 0.90 11.69
N PRO A 21 15.29 0.75 10.55
CA PRO A 21 15.47 -0.56 9.95
C PRO A 21 16.43 -1.41 10.79
N TYR A 22 16.05 -2.67 11.05
CA TYR A 22 16.97 -3.63 11.68
C TYR A 22 17.96 -4.22 10.67
N ALA A 23 17.67 -4.14 9.37
CA ALA A 23 18.58 -4.56 8.31
C ALA A 23 18.48 -3.65 7.09
N ILE A 24 19.63 -3.38 6.49
CA ILE A 24 19.76 -2.66 5.21
C ILE A 24 20.52 -3.60 4.27
N ILE A 25 19.87 -4.03 3.21
CA ILE A 25 20.41 -5.02 2.27
C ILE A 25 20.59 -4.36 0.91
N PRO A 26 21.83 -4.06 0.49
CA PRO A 26 22.07 -3.50 -0.82
C PRO A 26 21.77 -4.54 -1.90
N PHE A 27 21.11 -4.10 -2.98
CA PHE A 27 20.98 -4.95 -4.16
C PHE A 27 22.31 -5.02 -4.89
N PRO A 28 22.87 -6.23 -5.11
CA PRO A 28 24.08 -6.37 -5.90
C PRO A 28 23.85 -5.86 -7.34
N GLU A 29 24.81 -5.14 -7.90
CA GLU A 29 24.73 -4.64 -9.27
C GLU A 29 24.55 -5.79 -10.28
N SER A 30 25.16 -6.94 -10.02
CA SER A 30 25.01 -8.15 -10.83
C SER A 30 23.58 -8.70 -10.87
N TYR A 31 22.70 -8.25 -9.98
CA TYR A 31 21.29 -8.65 -9.93
C TYR A 31 20.37 -7.61 -10.59
N LYS A 32 20.95 -6.57 -11.18
CA LYS A 32 20.21 -5.62 -12.01
C LYS A 32 20.07 -6.17 -13.42
N ILE A 33 18.83 -6.29 -13.90
CA ILE A 33 18.52 -6.71 -15.27
C ILE A 33 17.76 -5.56 -15.94
N GLY A 34 18.41 -4.90 -16.90
CA GLY A 34 17.90 -3.66 -17.46
C GLY A 34 17.73 -2.60 -16.35
N ASP A 35 16.53 -2.09 -16.17
CA ASP A 35 16.19 -1.11 -15.14
C ASP A 35 15.61 -1.73 -13.86
N VAL A 36 15.67 -3.05 -13.70
CA VAL A 36 15.07 -3.76 -12.58
C VAL A 36 16.13 -4.35 -11.66
N TYR A 37 16.09 -3.94 -10.39
CA TYR A 37 16.82 -4.61 -9.31
C TYR A 37 15.95 -5.73 -8.74
N SER A 38 16.49 -6.94 -8.66
CA SER A 38 15.81 -8.12 -8.09
C SER A 38 16.77 -8.96 -7.26
N MET A 39 16.28 -9.52 -6.16
CA MET A 39 17.01 -10.50 -5.35
C MET A 39 16.04 -11.37 -4.58
N ILE A 40 16.53 -12.49 -4.08
CA ILE A 40 15.80 -13.36 -3.15
C ILE A 40 16.44 -13.19 -1.77
N VAL A 41 15.60 -12.92 -0.79
CA VAL A 41 16.00 -12.88 0.63
C VAL A 41 15.34 -14.06 1.32
N TYR A 42 16.16 -14.93 1.92
CA TYR A 42 15.71 -16.14 2.60
C TYR A 42 15.43 -15.88 4.07
N ASP A 43 14.74 -16.84 4.71
CA ASP A 43 14.45 -16.88 6.15
C ASP A 43 13.63 -15.69 6.69
N LEU A 44 12.87 -15.04 5.82
CA LEU A 44 11.91 -14.02 6.21
C LEU A 44 10.50 -14.62 6.34
N LYS A 45 9.83 -14.33 7.46
CA LYS A 45 8.39 -14.60 7.62
C LYS A 45 7.61 -13.33 7.36
N SER A 46 6.59 -13.41 6.52
CA SER A 46 5.82 -12.26 6.04
C SER A 46 5.18 -11.42 7.14
N GLU A 47 4.87 -12.04 8.28
CA GLU A 47 4.27 -11.40 9.45
C GLU A 47 5.27 -10.65 10.34
N ASP A 48 6.58 -10.98 10.23
CA ASP A 48 7.61 -10.50 11.15
C ASP A 48 8.33 -9.25 10.67
N PHE A 49 8.02 -8.75 9.46
CA PHE A 49 8.71 -7.58 8.92
C PHE A 49 7.79 -6.65 8.09
N GLU A 50 8.24 -5.42 8.03
CA GLU A 50 7.82 -4.40 7.07
C GLU A 50 9.04 -4.04 6.21
N TYR A 51 8.82 -3.51 5.01
CA TYR A 51 9.94 -3.17 4.13
C TYR A 51 9.73 -1.86 3.39
N ALA A 52 10.84 -1.27 2.97
CA ALA A 52 10.87 -0.11 2.10
C ALA A 52 12.16 -0.13 1.26
N TYR A 53 12.31 0.85 0.39
CA TYR A 53 13.50 0.99 -0.44
C TYR A 53 14.20 2.32 -0.18
N ARG A 54 15.51 2.34 -0.43
CA ARG A 54 16.30 3.55 -0.70
C ARG A 54 16.90 3.42 -2.08
N VAL A 55 16.80 4.47 -2.86
CA VAL A 55 17.34 4.49 -4.23
C VAL A 55 18.23 5.72 -4.36
N ASP A 56 19.44 5.53 -4.85
CA ASP A 56 20.38 6.61 -5.18
C ASP A 56 20.47 6.80 -6.69
N GLY A 57 20.87 7.99 -7.12
CA GLY A 57 20.96 8.34 -8.52
C GLY A 57 21.29 9.82 -8.71
N PRO A 58 21.26 10.31 -9.95
CA PRO A 58 21.53 11.71 -10.23
C PRO A 58 20.46 12.65 -9.69
N TYR A 59 20.89 13.80 -9.18
CA TYR A 59 19.98 14.89 -8.80
C TYR A 59 20.07 15.99 -9.88
N ASP A 60 19.01 16.18 -10.65
CA ASP A 60 18.88 17.20 -11.69
C ASP A 60 17.41 17.61 -11.83
N GLU A 61 17.04 18.70 -11.18
CA GLU A 61 15.66 19.19 -11.16
C GLU A 61 15.14 19.56 -12.57
N GLN A 62 16.01 20.02 -13.46
CA GLN A 62 15.62 20.42 -14.81
C GLN A 62 15.21 19.21 -15.65
N LYS A 63 15.78 18.04 -15.34
CA LYS A 63 15.43 16.78 -15.99
C LYS A 63 14.42 15.94 -15.20
N GLY A 64 13.93 16.46 -14.08
CA GLY A 64 13.02 15.73 -13.20
C GLY A 64 13.67 14.58 -12.44
N LEU A 65 14.98 14.57 -12.30
CA LEU A 65 15.73 13.55 -11.57
C LEU A 65 15.93 14.03 -10.13
N LEU A 66 15.23 13.42 -9.19
CA LEU A 66 15.19 13.87 -7.79
C LEU A 66 15.61 12.74 -6.84
N PHE A 67 16.70 12.03 -7.18
CA PHE A 67 17.19 10.94 -6.35
C PHE A 67 17.79 11.49 -5.05
N ASP A 68 17.41 10.87 -3.94
CA ASP A 68 17.90 11.20 -2.60
C ASP A 68 17.87 9.93 -1.74
N LYS A 69 19.03 9.31 -1.54
CA LYS A 69 19.15 8.07 -0.78
C LYS A 69 18.86 8.22 0.73
N THR A 70 18.66 9.45 1.21
CA THR A 70 18.19 9.64 2.59
C THR A 70 16.68 9.39 2.74
N LYS A 71 15.96 9.34 1.63
CA LYS A 71 14.51 9.10 1.61
C LYS A 71 14.19 7.63 1.64
N VAL A 72 13.26 7.27 2.51
CA VAL A 72 12.64 5.95 2.53
C VAL A 72 11.45 5.97 1.58
N LEU A 73 11.45 5.06 0.62
CA LEU A 73 10.46 4.97 -0.45
C LEU A 73 9.57 3.76 -0.23
N LEU A 74 8.26 4.00 -0.24
CA LEU A 74 7.27 2.93 -0.24
C LEU A 74 7.30 2.19 -1.58
N ASP A 75 7.16 0.87 -1.53
CA ASP A 75 6.98 0.07 -2.74
C ASP A 75 5.63 0.40 -3.40
N PRO A 76 5.61 0.87 -4.66
CA PRO A 76 4.36 1.12 -5.38
C PRO A 76 3.53 -0.16 -5.63
N TYR A 77 4.15 -1.34 -5.52
CA TYR A 77 3.49 -2.64 -5.63
C TYR A 77 3.19 -3.28 -4.27
N ALA A 78 3.26 -2.51 -3.17
CA ALA A 78 2.97 -3.01 -1.84
C ALA A 78 1.54 -3.58 -1.76
N GLN A 79 1.41 -4.79 -1.25
CA GLN A 79 0.10 -5.43 -1.03
C GLN A 79 -0.64 -4.81 0.16
N ALA A 80 0.10 -4.32 1.15
CA ALA A 80 -0.43 -3.54 2.26
C ALA A 80 0.58 -2.50 2.72
N VAL A 81 0.10 -1.45 3.39
CA VAL A 81 0.89 -0.32 3.88
C VAL A 81 0.78 -0.25 5.39
N ALA A 82 1.91 -0.15 6.06
CA ALA A 82 2.03 0.12 7.49
C ALA A 82 2.50 1.56 7.76
N GLY A 83 2.45 1.98 9.03
CA GLY A 83 2.85 3.34 9.46
C GLY A 83 1.67 4.32 9.54
N GLN A 84 0.44 3.86 9.28
CA GLN A 84 -0.75 4.64 9.57
C GLN A 84 -1.11 4.51 11.05
N VAL A 85 -1.22 5.64 11.75
CA VAL A 85 -1.73 5.67 13.12
C VAL A 85 -3.20 6.05 13.06
N ALA A 86 -4.07 5.17 13.56
CA ALA A 86 -5.50 5.44 13.63
C ALA A 86 -5.76 6.72 14.46
N GLY A 87 -6.56 7.65 13.92
CA GLY A 87 -6.95 8.88 14.59
C GLY A 87 -5.98 10.06 14.41
N GLN A 88 -4.83 9.93 13.80
CA GLN A 88 -4.00 11.06 13.42
C GLN A 88 -4.50 11.65 12.09
N GLU A 89 -4.94 12.91 12.15
CA GLU A 89 -5.28 13.65 10.93
C GLU A 89 -4.01 13.94 10.13
N VAL A 90 -4.01 13.49 8.88
CA VAL A 90 -2.86 13.59 7.96
C VAL A 90 -2.83 14.93 7.22
N TRP A 91 -3.91 15.71 7.30
CA TRP A 91 -4.07 16.98 6.59
C TRP A 91 -3.42 18.14 7.34
N GLY A 92 -2.36 18.70 6.72
CA GLY A 92 -1.73 19.94 7.21
C GLY A 92 -0.58 19.77 8.19
N HIS A 93 -0.24 18.58 8.65
CA HIS A 93 0.88 18.35 9.57
C HIS A 93 2.08 17.70 8.85
N LYS A 94 3.28 18.17 9.20
CA LYS A 94 4.53 17.56 8.76
C LYS A 94 4.56 16.11 9.24
N ARG A 95 4.55 15.15 8.33
CA ARG A 95 4.65 13.73 8.69
C ARG A 95 5.95 13.46 9.42
N THR A 96 5.83 12.85 10.57
CA THR A 96 6.98 12.37 11.37
C THR A 96 7.30 10.90 11.07
N ARG A 97 6.36 10.14 10.49
CA ARG A 97 6.53 8.71 10.22
C ARG A 97 6.58 8.42 8.72
N THR A 98 7.46 7.50 8.35
CA THR A 98 7.51 6.90 7.01
C THR A 98 6.50 5.75 6.89
N TYR A 99 5.98 5.55 5.67
CA TYR A 99 5.17 4.36 5.37
C TYR A 99 6.09 3.24 4.93
N HIS A 100 5.77 2.04 5.41
CA HIS A 100 6.42 0.81 5.01
C HIS A 100 5.45 -0.10 4.28
N ALA A 101 5.96 -0.91 3.38
CA ALA A 101 5.21 -1.95 2.70
C ALA A 101 5.15 -3.21 3.58
N ARG A 102 4.07 -3.98 3.44
CA ARG A 102 3.90 -5.29 4.06
C ARG A 102 3.60 -6.33 3.00
N VAL A 103 4.14 -7.52 3.20
CA VAL A 103 3.74 -8.71 2.46
C VAL A 103 2.52 -9.31 3.15
N VAL A 104 1.44 -9.49 2.40
CA VAL A 104 0.20 -10.09 2.90
C VAL A 104 -0.02 -11.40 2.15
N ARG A 105 -0.29 -12.47 2.89
CA ARG A 105 -0.79 -13.71 2.30
C ARG A 105 -2.31 -13.64 2.31
N ASP A 106 -2.88 -13.42 1.14
CA ASP A 106 -4.33 -13.45 0.97
C ASP A 106 -4.78 -14.91 0.86
N SER A 107 -5.57 -15.34 1.83
CA SER A 107 -6.17 -16.68 1.88
C SER A 107 -7.70 -16.58 1.95
N PHE A 108 -8.27 -15.46 1.49
CA PHE A 108 -9.71 -15.27 1.53
C PHE A 108 -10.41 -16.30 0.62
N ASP A 109 -11.29 -17.11 1.21
CA ASP A 109 -12.14 -18.02 0.46
C ASP A 109 -13.34 -17.26 -0.11
N TRP A 110 -13.35 -17.06 -1.42
CA TRP A 110 -14.43 -16.42 -2.15
C TRP A 110 -15.67 -17.31 -2.31
N GLY A 111 -15.58 -18.60 -1.99
CA GLY A 111 -16.65 -19.56 -2.21
C GLY A 111 -17.05 -19.67 -3.68
N VAL A 112 -18.31 -19.99 -3.92
CA VAL A 112 -18.87 -20.01 -5.28
C VAL A 112 -19.29 -18.59 -5.65
N GLN A 113 -18.55 -17.97 -6.55
CA GLN A 113 -18.92 -16.67 -7.10
C GLN A 113 -19.96 -16.86 -8.22
N PRO A 114 -21.12 -16.22 -8.15
CA PRO A 114 -22.03 -16.15 -9.29
C PRO A 114 -21.34 -15.35 -10.41
N GLN A 115 -21.24 -15.94 -11.60
CA GLN A 115 -20.81 -15.18 -12.78
C GLN A 115 -21.86 -14.12 -13.08
N SER A 116 -21.46 -12.85 -13.05
CA SER A 116 -22.32 -11.77 -13.53
C SER A 116 -22.40 -11.88 -15.07
N THR A 117 -23.63 -11.97 -15.57
CA THR A 117 -23.92 -11.93 -17.01
C THR A 117 -24.35 -10.55 -17.48
N ARG A 118 -24.21 -9.53 -16.59
CA ARG A 118 -24.62 -8.16 -16.90
C ARG A 118 -23.63 -7.48 -17.85
N GLU A 119 -24.18 -6.76 -18.81
CA GLU A 119 -23.39 -5.88 -19.66
C GLU A 119 -22.97 -4.62 -18.87
N MET A 120 -21.84 -4.01 -19.25
CA MET A 120 -21.36 -2.79 -18.58
C MET A 120 -22.39 -1.65 -18.63
N SER A 121 -23.20 -1.58 -19.68
CA SER A 121 -24.29 -0.61 -19.85
C SER A 121 -25.42 -0.73 -18.83
N ASP A 122 -25.53 -1.89 -18.20
CA ASP A 122 -26.63 -2.21 -17.27
C ASP A 122 -26.21 -2.05 -15.80
N LEU A 123 -24.94 -1.66 -15.56
CA LEU A 123 -24.39 -1.51 -14.22
C LEU A 123 -24.73 -0.15 -13.62
N ILE A 124 -25.09 -0.16 -12.33
CA ILE A 124 -25.17 1.03 -11.50
C ILE A 124 -23.91 1.09 -10.64
N ILE A 125 -23.02 2.03 -10.96
CA ILE A 125 -21.74 2.22 -10.26
C ILE A 125 -21.91 3.30 -9.20
N TYR A 126 -21.68 2.95 -7.94
CA TYR A 126 -21.64 3.88 -6.82
C TYR A 126 -20.21 4.06 -6.33
N GLU A 127 -19.60 5.20 -6.63
CA GLU A 127 -18.26 5.55 -6.16
C GLU A 127 -18.34 6.19 -4.77
N LEU A 128 -17.53 5.71 -3.83
CA LEU A 128 -17.50 6.23 -2.47
C LEU A 128 -16.07 6.24 -1.88
N HIS A 129 -15.86 7.15 -0.93
CA HIS A 129 -14.66 7.16 -0.12
C HIS A 129 -14.90 6.35 1.16
N VAL A 130 -14.19 5.24 1.36
CA VAL A 130 -14.42 4.27 2.45
C VAL A 130 -14.54 4.95 3.82
N ARG A 131 -13.58 5.82 4.17
CA ARG A 131 -13.59 6.54 5.45
C ARG A 131 -14.76 7.53 5.51
N GLY A 132 -14.94 8.34 4.48
CA GLY A 132 -15.97 9.38 4.46
C GLY A 132 -17.38 8.80 4.58
N PHE A 133 -17.63 7.66 3.95
CA PHE A 133 -18.96 7.07 3.87
C PHE A 133 -19.52 6.61 5.23
N THR A 134 -18.66 6.13 6.12
CA THR A 134 -19.12 5.59 7.42
C THR A 134 -18.58 6.32 8.64
N ASN A 135 -17.73 7.37 8.48
CA ASN A 135 -17.04 8.02 9.60
C ASN A 135 -17.99 8.84 10.51
N HIS A 136 -19.09 9.37 9.96
CA HIS A 136 -20.05 10.15 10.74
C HIS A 136 -20.90 9.25 11.64
N SER A 137 -21.25 9.73 12.84
CA SER A 137 -22.03 8.97 13.84
C SER A 137 -23.38 8.49 13.34
N SER A 138 -24.01 9.22 12.39
CA SER A 138 -25.28 8.81 11.77
C SER A 138 -25.18 7.53 10.94
N SER A 139 -23.98 7.07 10.61
CA SER A 139 -23.79 5.80 9.91
C SER A 139 -24.24 4.60 10.73
N GLY A 140 -24.17 4.69 12.07
CA GLY A 140 -24.59 3.62 12.99
C GLY A 140 -23.79 2.32 12.89
N VAL A 141 -22.60 2.35 12.25
CA VAL A 141 -21.75 1.16 12.13
C VAL A 141 -20.83 1.00 13.35
N LYS A 142 -20.39 -0.22 13.61
CA LYS A 142 -19.48 -0.53 14.73
C LYS A 142 -18.06 -0.06 14.49
N HIS A 143 -17.64 -0.05 13.23
CA HIS A 143 -16.27 0.28 12.83
C HIS A 143 -16.23 1.45 11.84
N PRO A 144 -16.54 2.70 12.28
CA PRO A 144 -16.66 3.84 11.38
C PRO A 144 -15.34 4.15 10.67
N GLY A 145 -15.43 4.56 9.41
CA GLY A 145 -14.30 4.95 8.59
C GLY A 145 -13.39 3.81 8.13
N THR A 146 -13.83 2.56 8.22
CA THR A 146 -13.04 1.37 7.86
C THR A 146 -13.76 0.52 6.82
N PHE A 147 -13.03 -0.42 6.19
CA PHE A 147 -13.63 -1.44 5.32
C PHE A 147 -14.63 -2.33 6.08
N ALA A 148 -14.39 -2.62 7.36
CA ALA A 148 -15.32 -3.35 8.20
C ALA A 148 -16.65 -2.59 8.34
N GLY A 149 -16.61 -1.26 8.57
CA GLY A 149 -17.79 -0.41 8.59
C GLY A 149 -18.49 -0.34 7.24
N LEU A 150 -17.74 -0.28 6.15
CA LEU A 150 -18.32 -0.33 4.80
C LEU A 150 -19.04 -1.67 4.56
N LYS A 151 -18.45 -2.79 4.99
CA LYS A 151 -19.08 -4.11 4.91
C LYS A 151 -20.45 -4.15 5.59
N GLU A 152 -20.61 -3.45 6.72
CA GLU A 152 -21.90 -3.34 7.42
C GLU A 152 -22.96 -2.59 6.59
N LYS A 153 -22.54 -1.78 5.61
CA LYS A 153 -23.41 -1.01 4.71
C LYS A 153 -23.70 -1.68 3.37
N ILE A 154 -23.19 -2.88 3.11
CA ILE A 154 -23.51 -3.63 1.89
C ILE A 154 -25.03 -3.81 1.67
N PRO A 155 -25.86 -4.14 2.70
CA PRO A 155 -27.31 -4.24 2.50
C PRO A 155 -27.93 -2.93 1.99
N TYR A 156 -27.50 -1.79 2.56
CA TYR A 156 -27.95 -0.46 2.12
C TYR A 156 -27.55 -0.16 0.66
N LEU A 157 -26.31 -0.48 0.27
CA LEU A 157 -25.86 -0.28 -1.10
C LEU A 157 -26.64 -1.14 -2.10
N LYS A 158 -26.99 -2.37 -1.71
CA LYS A 158 -27.87 -3.24 -2.50
C LYS A 158 -29.28 -2.66 -2.64
N GLU A 159 -29.84 -2.10 -1.57
CA GLU A 159 -31.15 -1.44 -1.58
C GLU A 159 -31.15 -0.22 -2.51
N LEU A 160 -30.04 0.52 -2.61
CA LEU A 160 -29.86 1.61 -3.57
C LEU A 160 -29.76 1.12 -5.02
N GLY A 161 -29.63 -0.18 -5.24
CA GLY A 161 -29.48 -0.78 -6.57
C GLY A 161 -28.04 -0.75 -7.10
N ALA A 162 -27.05 -0.44 -6.27
CA ALA A 162 -25.66 -0.54 -6.69
C ALA A 162 -25.28 -2.01 -6.95
N ASP A 163 -24.63 -2.23 -8.08
CA ASP A 163 -24.11 -3.55 -8.45
C ASP A 163 -22.81 -3.83 -7.71
N LEU A 164 -22.76 -4.99 -7.06
CA LEU A 164 -21.64 -5.45 -6.24
C LEU A 164 -21.04 -6.72 -6.84
#